data_cc1ac06775faae61e6b4aa6ca233890b
#
_entry.id   cc1ac06775faae61e6b4aa6ca233890b
#
_cell.length_a   1.000
_cell.length_b   1.000
_cell.length_c   1.000
_cell.angle_alpha   90.00
_cell.angle_beta   90.00
_cell.angle_gamma   90.00
#
_symmetry.space_group_name_H-M   'P 1'
#
loop_
_entity.id
_entity.type
_entity.pdbx_description
1 polymer ?
#
loop_
_entity_poly.entity_id
_entity_poly.type
_entity_poly.pdbx_seq_one_letter_code
_entity_poly.pdbx_strand_id
1 'polypeptide(L)'
;YSPQAEILDYIRETAKDFGVYDAIRFSTEVTKCEWADGKWTVSTNQGDVVADVVVPAVGQLSAPSIPAIPGAEAFTGPSWHSANWRHDVPLAGKKVAVIGSGASAIQFVPAIQPEVAKVTVFQRHAAYILPKPDGKNGPLHRLLIDALAPMAKVERGTIFNITELVN
;
A
#
# COMPACT_ATOMS: atom_id res chain seq x y z
N TYR A 1 -1.36 -8.54 11.99
CA TYR A 1 -1.27 -7.43 11.01
C TYR A 1 -2.58 -6.66 10.99
N SER A 2 -2.48 -5.31 11.02
CA SER A 2 -3.66 -4.46 11.02
C SER A 2 -4.30 -4.37 9.63
N PRO A 3 -5.64 -4.38 9.53
CA PRO A 3 -6.34 -4.16 8.28
C PRO A 3 -6.16 -2.70 7.82
N GLN A 4 -6.37 -2.46 6.53
CA GLN A 4 -6.15 -1.15 5.90
C GLN A 4 -6.94 -0.02 6.59
N ALA A 5 -8.19 -0.28 6.97
CA ALA A 5 -9.03 0.72 7.64
C ALA A 5 -8.42 1.19 8.98
N GLU A 6 -7.93 0.27 9.80
CA GLU A 6 -7.26 0.57 11.08
C GLU A 6 -6.00 1.42 10.88
N ILE A 7 -5.20 1.10 9.85
CA ILE A 7 -4.00 1.88 9.51
C ILE A 7 -4.38 3.29 9.07
N LEU A 8 -5.42 3.42 8.25
CA LEU A 8 -5.90 4.73 7.78
C LEU A 8 -6.41 5.60 8.92
N ASP A 9 -7.18 5.02 9.84
CA ASP A 9 -7.70 5.74 11.00
C ASP A 9 -6.56 6.19 11.92
N TYR A 10 -5.58 5.32 12.18
CA TYR A 10 -4.38 5.66 12.94
C TYR A 10 -3.62 6.85 12.32
N ILE A 11 -3.42 6.85 10.99
CA ILE A 11 -2.73 7.96 10.31
C ILE A 11 -3.52 9.27 10.45
N ARG A 12 -4.85 9.21 10.30
CA ARG A 12 -5.71 10.39 10.43
C ARG A 12 -5.72 10.96 11.85
N GLU A 13 -5.83 10.10 12.85
CA GLU A 13 -5.78 10.50 14.27
C GLU A 13 -4.43 11.11 14.60
N THR A 14 -3.33 10.45 14.21
CA THR A 14 -1.98 10.98 14.39
C THR A 14 -1.82 12.36 13.77
N ALA A 15 -2.31 12.57 12.55
CA ALA A 15 -2.22 13.87 11.89
C ALA A 15 -3.00 14.97 12.65
N LYS A 16 -4.11 14.62 13.27
CA LYS A 16 -4.90 15.55 14.13
C LYS A 16 -4.19 15.83 15.44
N ASP A 17 -3.70 14.80 16.12
CA ASP A 17 -3.03 14.91 17.41
C ASP A 17 -1.78 15.78 17.36
N PHE A 18 -1.05 15.70 16.23
CA PHE A 18 0.11 16.56 15.97
C PHE A 18 -0.26 17.91 15.34
N GLY A 19 -1.55 18.23 15.16
CA GLY A 19 -2.00 19.50 14.62
C GLY A 19 -1.61 19.76 13.17
N VAL A 20 -1.22 18.71 12.41
CA VAL A 20 -0.81 18.87 11.01
C VAL A 20 -1.96 18.69 10.03
N TYR A 21 -3.10 18.17 10.49
CA TYR A 21 -4.23 17.84 9.62
C TYR A 21 -4.77 19.08 8.87
N ASP A 22 -4.87 20.21 9.55
CA ASP A 22 -5.38 21.46 8.99
C ASP A 22 -4.38 22.15 8.02
N ALA A 23 -3.10 21.76 8.08
CA ALA A 23 -2.08 22.22 7.14
C ALA A 23 -2.05 21.43 5.82
N ILE A 24 -2.79 20.31 5.73
CA ILE A 24 -2.84 19.47 4.54
C ILE A 24 -3.82 20.06 3.53
N ARG A 25 -3.35 20.32 2.32
CA ARG A 25 -4.21 20.69 1.18
C ARG A 25 -4.61 19.43 0.42
N PHE A 26 -5.80 18.91 0.71
CA PHE A 26 -6.34 17.75 0.01
C PHE A 26 -6.73 18.09 -1.43
N SER A 27 -6.84 17.06 -2.28
CA SER A 27 -7.19 17.19 -3.70
C SER A 27 -6.31 18.19 -4.47
N THR A 28 -5.08 18.36 -4.01
CA THR A 28 -4.09 19.28 -4.57
C THR A 28 -3.00 18.47 -5.27
N GLU A 29 -3.12 18.37 -6.59
CA GLU A 29 -2.13 17.67 -7.42
C GLU A 29 -0.97 18.61 -7.74
N VAL A 30 0.25 18.18 -7.41
CA VAL A 30 1.48 18.87 -7.81
C VAL A 30 1.84 18.44 -9.22
N THR A 31 1.86 19.37 -10.16
CA THR A 31 2.16 19.11 -11.58
C THR A 31 3.60 19.44 -11.96
N LYS A 32 4.24 20.36 -11.24
CA LYS A 32 5.60 20.81 -11.52
C LYS A 32 6.27 21.39 -10.28
N CYS A 33 7.59 21.24 -10.19
CA CYS A 33 8.43 21.97 -9.23
C CYS A 33 9.61 22.58 -9.97
N GLU A 34 9.80 23.89 -9.83
CA GLU A 34 10.90 24.63 -10.45
C GLU A 34 11.67 25.40 -9.40
N TRP A 35 13.00 25.34 -9.50
CA TRP A 35 13.89 26.15 -8.69
C TRP A 35 14.38 27.35 -9.51
N ALA A 36 14.07 28.58 -9.07
CA ALA A 36 14.54 29.79 -9.66
C ALA A 36 14.70 30.90 -8.59
N ASP A 37 15.65 31.75 -8.71
CA ASP A 37 15.87 32.93 -7.85
C ASP A 37 15.90 32.58 -6.33
N GLY A 38 16.48 31.44 -5.99
CA GLY A 38 16.62 30.98 -4.61
C GLY A 38 15.33 30.47 -3.96
N LYS A 39 14.28 30.15 -4.74
CA LYS A 39 13.00 29.65 -4.27
C LYS A 39 12.49 28.51 -5.13
N TRP A 40 11.67 27.68 -4.55
CA TRP A 40 10.86 26.70 -5.27
C TRP A 40 9.51 27.29 -5.65
N THR A 41 9.13 27.14 -6.91
CA THR A 41 7.74 27.30 -7.35
C THR A 41 7.14 25.93 -7.56
N VAL A 42 6.13 25.59 -6.77
CA VAL A 42 5.38 24.34 -6.83
C VAL A 42 4.04 24.62 -7.50
N SER A 43 3.90 24.21 -8.75
CA SER A 43 2.65 24.38 -9.51
C SER A 43 1.67 23.26 -9.18
N THR A 44 0.43 23.65 -8.89
CA THR A 44 -0.65 22.71 -8.56
C THR A 44 -1.93 23.01 -9.35
N ASN A 45 -2.86 22.05 -9.36
CA ASN A 45 -4.20 22.26 -9.93
C ASN A 45 -5.02 23.33 -9.17
N GLN A 46 -4.54 23.83 -8.04
CA GLN A 46 -5.19 24.88 -7.23
C GLN A 46 -4.37 26.18 -7.16
N GLY A 47 -3.38 26.33 -8.02
CA GLY A 47 -2.48 27.50 -8.07
C GLY A 47 -1.08 27.16 -7.57
N ASP A 48 -0.19 28.13 -7.73
CA ASP A 48 1.22 27.98 -7.40
C ASP A 48 1.49 28.26 -5.91
N VAL A 49 2.49 27.58 -5.36
CA VAL A 49 3.00 27.79 -3.99
C VAL A 49 4.49 28.04 -4.08
N VAL A 50 4.96 29.11 -3.44
CA VAL A 50 6.39 29.40 -3.33
C VAL A 50 6.93 28.89 -1.99
N ALA A 51 8.04 28.18 -2.01
CA ALA A 51 8.66 27.60 -0.82
C ALA A 51 10.19 27.70 -0.85
N ASP A 52 10.80 27.74 0.33
CA ASP A 52 12.26 27.70 0.47
C ASP A 52 12.79 26.28 0.32
N VAL A 53 12.00 25.27 0.74
CA VAL A 53 12.35 23.85 0.72
C VAL A 53 11.16 23.04 0.23
N VAL A 54 11.42 22.07 -0.63
CA VAL A 54 10.44 21.04 -1.05
C VAL A 54 10.96 19.68 -0.64
N VAL A 55 10.13 18.94 0.07
CA VAL A 55 10.42 17.55 0.48
C VAL A 55 9.44 16.62 -0.24
N PRO A 56 9.88 15.90 -1.29
CA PRO A 56 9.02 14.93 -1.96
C PRO A 56 8.81 13.70 -1.06
N ALA A 57 7.57 13.44 -0.70
CA ALA A 57 7.15 12.27 0.08
C ALA A 57 6.08 11.45 -0.65
N VAL A 58 6.24 11.31 -1.97
CA VAL A 58 5.24 10.73 -2.90
C VAL A 58 5.08 9.22 -2.80
N GLY A 59 5.93 8.54 -2.03
CA GLY A 59 5.98 7.08 -1.94
C GLY A 59 6.56 6.42 -3.21
N GLN A 60 7.00 5.19 -3.06
CA GLN A 60 7.64 4.43 -4.15
C GLN A 60 6.66 3.68 -5.05
N LEU A 61 5.39 3.56 -4.67
CA LEU A 61 4.38 2.77 -5.36
C LEU A 61 3.26 3.63 -5.96
N SER A 62 3.47 4.93 -6.11
CA SER A 62 2.46 5.88 -6.60
C SER A 62 2.11 5.70 -8.08
N ALA A 63 3.06 5.25 -8.91
CA ALA A 63 2.84 5.04 -10.33
C ALA A 63 2.87 3.54 -10.67
N PRO A 64 1.76 2.95 -11.15
CA PRO A 64 1.73 1.54 -11.55
C PRO A 64 2.57 1.32 -12.80
N SER A 65 3.34 0.23 -12.82
CA SER A 65 4.08 -0.21 -14.00
C SER A 65 3.36 -1.37 -14.67
N ILE A 66 2.90 -1.16 -15.89
CA ILE A 66 2.24 -2.20 -16.69
C ILE A 66 3.28 -2.82 -17.63
N PRO A 67 3.51 -4.14 -17.55
CA PRO A 67 4.50 -4.77 -18.42
C PRO A 67 4.05 -4.74 -19.88
N ALA A 68 4.98 -4.47 -20.79
CA ALA A 68 4.77 -4.59 -22.24
C ALA A 68 4.78 -6.07 -22.62
N ILE A 69 3.60 -6.68 -22.71
CA ILE A 69 3.44 -8.08 -23.11
C ILE A 69 2.96 -8.09 -24.57
N PRO A 70 3.74 -8.69 -25.50
CA PRO A 70 3.30 -8.79 -26.89
C PRO A 70 1.94 -9.48 -27.01
N GLY A 71 1.01 -8.87 -27.74
CA GLY A 71 -0.34 -9.38 -27.92
C GLY A 71 -1.33 -9.06 -26.79
N ALA A 72 -0.93 -8.32 -25.75
CA ALA A 72 -1.83 -7.94 -24.66
C ALA A 72 -3.01 -7.09 -25.18
N GLU A 73 -2.79 -6.32 -26.22
CA GLU A 73 -3.79 -5.50 -26.91
C GLU A 73 -4.90 -6.31 -27.57
N ALA A 74 -4.67 -7.56 -27.87
CA ALA A 74 -5.67 -8.47 -28.43
C ALA A 74 -6.66 -9.00 -27.39
N PHE A 75 -6.35 -8.82 -26.09
CA PHE A 75 -7.26 -9.22 -25.03
C PHE A 75 -8.40 -8.23 -24.88
N THR A 76 -9.61 -8.66 -25.18
CA THR A 76 -10.82 -7.82 -25.16
C THR A 76 -11.57 -7.80 -23.83
N GLY A 77 -11.12 -8.60 -22.86
CA GLY A 77 -11.70 -8.66 -21.52
C GLY A 77 -11.24 -7.51 -20.62
N PRO A 78 -11.88 -7.32 -19.47
CA PRO A 78 -11.43 -6.36 -18.46
C PRO A 78 -10.02 -6.67 -17.98
N SER A 79 -9.14 -5.66 -18.02
CA SER A 79 -7.75 -5.76 -17.54
C SER A 79 -7.36 -4.49 -16.79
N TRP A 80 -6.68 -4.64 -15.64
CA TRP A 80 -6.23 -3.51 -14.82
C TRP A 80 -5.03 -3.86 -13.94
N HIS A 81 -4.33 -2.86 -13.50
CA HIS A 81 -3.28 -3.01 -12.50
C HIS A 81 -3.89 -3.08 -11.09
N SER A 82 -3.33 -3.89 -10.18
CA SER A 82 -3.85 -4.09 -8.83
C SER A 82 -3.91 -2.80 -7.98
N ALA A 83 -3.09 -1.79 -8.28
CA ALA A 83 -3.17 -0.48 -7.65
C ALA A 83 -4.44 0.31 -8.04
N ASN A 84 -5.04 -0.02 -9.18
CA ASN A 84 -6.26 0.61 -9.72
C ASN A 84 -7.39 -0.41 -9.76
N TRP A 85 -7.73 -0.98 -8.59
CA TRP A 85 -8.70 -2.05 -8.51
C TRP A 85 -10.08 -1.65 -9.02
N ARG A 86 -10.65 -2.48 -9.89
CA ARG A 86 -11.96 -2.26 -10.52
C ARG A 86 -13.06 -2.96 -9.72
N HIS A 87 -13.61 -2.27 -8.70
CA HIS A 87 -14.71 -2.78 -7.89
C HIS A 87 -16.05 -2.91 -8.67
N ASP A 88 -16.14 -2.23 -9.80
CA ASP A 88 -17.29 -2.27 -10.69
C ASP A 88 -17.33 -3.51 -11.59
N VAL A 89 -16.25 -4.30 -11.63
CA VAL A 89 -16.17 -5.53 -12.42
C VAL A 89 -16.41 -6.76 -11.54
N PRO A 90 -17.55 -7.47 -11.68
CA PRO A 90 -17.82 -8.66 -10.88
C PRO A 90 -16.89 -9.81 -11.27
N LEU A 91 -16.27 -10.42 -10.28
CA LEU A 91 -15.36 -11.56 -10.45
C LEU A 91 -16.02 -12.92 -10.24
N ALA A 92 -17.21 -12.96 -9.64
CA ALA A 92 -17.93 -14.19 -9.33
C ALA A 92 -18.06 -15.11 -10.55
N GLY A 93 -17.59 -16.35 -10.41
CA GLY A 93 -17.65 -17.37 -11.46
C GLY A 93 -16.74 -17.11 -12.68
N LYS A 94 -15.89 -16.10 -12.66
CA LYS A 94 -14.96 -15.79 -13.77
C LYS A 94 -13.68 -16.60 -13.69
N LYS A 95 -13.01 -16.78 -14.83
CA LYS A 95 -11.63 -17.25 -14.90
C LYS A 95 -10.74 -16.02 -14.88
N VAL A 96 -9.88 -15.89 -13.87
CA VAL A 96 -9.01 -14.72 -13.66
C VAL A 96 -7.56 -15.11 -13.88
N ALA A 97 -6.88 -14.36 -14.72
CA ALA A 97 -5.43 -14.43 -14.93
C ALA A 97 -4.75 -13.33 -14.11
N VAL A 98 -3.72 -13.69 -13.35
CA VAL A 98 -2.91 -12.77 -12.55
C VAL A 98 -1.48 -12.83 -13.05
N ILE A 99 -0.94 -11.69 -13.45
CA ILE A 99 0.45 -11.58 -13.92
C ILE A 99 1.29 -10.98 -12.81
N GLY A 100 2.18 -11.79 -12.26
CA GLY A 100 3.04 -11.45 -11.13
C GLY A 100 2.62 -12.11 -9.82
N SER A 101 3.61 -12.33 -8.97
CA SER A 101 3.47 -12.94 -7.63
C SER A 101 4.06 -12.06 -6.53
N GLY A 102 4.09 -10.74 -6.73
CA GLY A 102 4.58 -9.77 -5.76
C GLY A 102 3.66 -9.57 -4.55
N ALA A 103 4.03 -8.67 -3.65
CA ALA A 103 3.33 -8.40 -2.40
C ALA A 103 1.83 -8.09 -2.57
N SER A 104 1.42 -7.48 -3.67
CA SER A 104 0.01 -7.25 -3.96
C SER A 104 -0.72 -8.56 -4.27
N ALA A 105 -0.14 -9.40 -5.14
CA ALA A 105 -0.76 -10.65 -5.56
C ALA A 105 -0.97 -11.62 -4.39
N ILE A 106 0.00 -11.76 -3.50
CA ILE A 106 -0.12 -12.63 -2.32
C ILE A 106 -1.24 -12.20 -1.35
N GLN A 107 -1.69 -10.97 -1.44
CA GLN A 107 -2.79 -10.45 -0.63
C GLN A 107 -4.14 -10.63 -1.32
N PHE A 108 -4.28 -10.18 -2.59
CA PHE A 108 -5.59 -10.23 -3.23
C PHE A 108 -5.95 -11.59 -3.83
N VAL A 109 -4.98 -12.41 -4.26
CA VAL A 109 -5.27 -13.75 -4.83
C VAL A 109 -6.05 -14.64 -3.87
N PRO A 110 -5.65 -14.81 -2.59
CA PRO A 110 -6.45 -15.56 -1.64
C PRO A 110 -7.82 -14.93 -1.36
N ALA A 111 -7.93 -13.60 -1.44
CA ALA A 111 -9.20 -12.92 -1.20
C ALA A 111 -10.22 -13.16 -2.31
N ILE A 112 -9.80 -13.19 -3.58
CA ILE A 112 -10.70 -13.41 -4.72
C ILE A 112 -10.94 -14.89 -5.02
N GLN A 113 -10.04 -15.78 -4.61
CA GLN A 113 -10.09 -17.20 -4.95
C GLN A 113 -11.43 -17.87 -4.61
N PRO A 114 -12.10 -17.59 -3.48
CA PRO A 114 -13.39 -18.21 -3.17
C PRO A 114 -14.54 -17.78 -4.09
N GLU A 115 -14.43 -16.66 -4.77
CA GLU A 115 -15.50 -16.07 -5.59
C GLU A 115 -15.39 -16.49 -7.05
N VAL A 116 -14.18 -16.74 -7.54
CA VAL A 116 -13.92 -16.96 -8.96
C VAL A 116 -13.98 -18.45 -9.33
N ALA A 117 -14.30 -18.76 -10.58
CA ALA A 117 -14.28 -20.14 -11.06
C ALA A 117 -12.85 -20.71 -11.14
N LYS A 118 -11.86 -19.87 -11.45
CA LYS A 118 -10.45 -20.26 -11.54
C LYS A 118 -9.55 -19.04 -11.43
N VAL A 119 -8.48 -19.15 -10.64
CA VAL A 119 -7.33 -18.21 -10.69
C VAL A 119 -6.15 -18.92 -11.34
N THR A 120 -5.50 -18.24 -12.28
CA THR A 120 -4.21 -18.67 -12.86
C THR A 120 -3.19 -17.57 -12.61
N VAL A 121 -2.13 -17.88 -11.86
CA VAL A 121 -1.06 -16.93 -11.56
C VAL A 121 0.14 -17.23 -12.46
N PHE A 122 0.60 -16.24 -13.20
CA PHE A 122 1.79 -16.29 -14.03
C PHE A 122 2.95 -15.61 -13.30
N GLN A 123 4.04 -16.33 -13.06
CA GLN A 123 5.21 -15.82 -12.35
C GLN A 123 6.51 -16.27 -13.03
N ARG A 124 7.53 -15.44 -12.98
CA ARG A 124 8.87 -15.79 -13.49
C ARG A 124 9.65 -16.64 -12.50
N HIS A 125 9.56 -16.28 -11.23
CA HIS A 125 10.25 -16.95 -10.12
C HIS A 125 9.27 -17.15 -8.98
N ALA A 126 9.36 -18.30 -8.30
CA ALA A 126 8.58 -18.53 -7.08
C ALA A 126 9.04 -17.57 -5.99
N ALA A 127 8.08 -16.93 -5.31
CA ALA A 127 8.38 -16.15 -4.12
C ALA A 127 8.59 -17.08 -2.92
N TYR A 128 9.54 -16.72 -2.06
CA TYR A 128 9.64 -17.36 -0.76
C TYR A 128 8.41 -16.99 0.08
N ILE A 129 7.71 -17.99 0.58
CA ILE A 129 6.51 -17.80 1.40
C ILE A 129 6.82 -18.35 2.79
N LEU A 130 6.70 -17.49 3.79
CA LEU A 130 6.77 -17.89 5.20
C LEU A 130 5.36 -17.97 5.77
N PRO A 131 5.09 -18.93 6.69
CA PRO A 131 3.87 -18.92 7.45
C PRO A 131 3.69 -17.58 8.17
N LYS A 132 2.54 -16.93 7.97
CA LYS A 132 2.20 -15.69 8.65
C LYS A 132 1.31 -16.02 9.85
N PRO A 133 1.82 -15.99 11.10
CA PRO A 133 0.95 -16.03 12.25
C PRO A 133 0.13 -14.73 12.29
N ASP A 134 -1.13 -14.83 11.90
CA ASP A 134 -2.05 -13.70 11.86
C ASP A 134 -3.23 -13.97 12.79
N GLY A 135 -3.39 -13.11 13.79
CA GLY A 135 -4.45 -13.20 14.77
C GLY A 135 -4.74 -11.84 15.38
N LYS A 136 -5.97 -11.67 15.86
CA LYS A 136 -6.32 -10.45 16.61
C LYS A 136 -5.61 -10.47 17.96
N ASN A 137 -4.97 -9.38 18.31
CA ASN A 137 -4.45 -9.18 19.66
C ASN A 137 -5.62 -9.23 20.66
N GLY A 138 -5.60 -10.23 21.55
CA GLY A 138 -6.63 -10.36 22.57
C GLY A 138 -6.61 -9.17 23.55
N PRO A 139 -7.72 -8.95 24.29
CA PRO A 139 -7.81 -7.81 25.23
C PRO A 139 -6.71 -7.87 26.31
N LEU A 140 -6.32 -9.05 26.75
CA LEU A 140 -5.24 -9.22 27.71
C LEU A 140 -3.87 -8.80 27.12
N HIS A 141 -3.59 -9.16 25.86
CA HIS A 141 -2.37 -8.75 25.18
C HIS A 141 -2.30 -7.22 25.05
N ARG A 142 -3.41 -6.58 24.65
CA ARG A 142 -3.49 -5.11 24.58
C ARG A 142 -3.23 -4.46 25.94
N LEU A 143 -3.90 -4.94 26.99
CA LEU A 143 -3.71 -4.44 28.35
C LEU A 143 -2.26 -4.54 28.82
N LEU A 144 -1.58 -5.67 28.50
CA LEU A 144 -0.17 -5.87 28.88
C LEU A 144 0.77 -4.94 28.09
N ILE A 145 0.53 -4.71 26.82
CA ILE A 145 1.32 -3.78 26.02
C ILE A 145 1.11 -2.34 26.49
N ASP A 146 -0.11 -1.94 26.80
CA ASP A 146 -0.43 -0.58 27.26
C ASP A 146 0.12 -0.31 28.68
N ALA A 147 0.02 -1.31 29.57
CA ALA A 147 0.50 -1.18 30.95
C ALA A 147 2.02 -1.30 31.10
N LEU A 148 2.68 -2.04 30.21
CA LEU A 148 4.09 -2.37 30.25
C LEU A 148 4.78 -1.94 28.94
N ALA A 149 4.93 -0.63 28.74
CA ALA A 149 5.60 -0.06 27.57
C ALA A 149 6.95 -0.73 27.20
N PRO A 150 7.80 -1.24 28.14
CA PRO A 150 8.96 -2.03 27.80
C PRO A 150 8.68 -3.33 27.05
N MET A 151 7.53 -3.97 27.27
CA MET A 151 7.14 -5.22 26.57
C MET A 151 6.91 -4.99 25.08
N ALA A 152 6.35 -3.86 24.69
CA ALA A 152 6.20 -3.51 23.27
C ALA A 152 7.57 -3.39 22.57
N LYS A 153 8.59 -2.91 23.27
CA LYS A 153 9.98 -2.85 22.75
C LYS A 153 10.59 -4.24 22.59
N VAL A 154 10.36 -5.13 23.56
CA VAL A 154 10.84 -6.52 23.51
C VAL A 154 10.16 -7.28 22.37
N GLU A 155 8.83 -7.17 22.25
CA GLU A 155 8.07 -7.81 21.16
C GLU A 155 8.57 -7.33 19.80
N ARG A 156 8.72 -6.01 19.62
CA ARG A 156 9.23 -5.41 18.39
C ARG A 156 10.66 -5.89 18.09
N GLY A 157 11.54 -5.94 19.09
CA GLY A 157 12.91 -6.44 18.95
C GLY A 157 12.94 -7.92 18.56
N THR A 158 12.04 -8.74 19.13
CA THR A 158 11.94 -10.16 18.81
C THR A 158 11.48 -10.36 17.36
N ILE A 159 10.45 -9.65 16.92
CA ILE A 159 9.97 -9.70 15.54
C ILE A 159 11.07 -9.25 14.58
N PHE A 160 11.78 -8.16 14.88
CA PHE A 160 12.88 -7.65 14.06
C PHE A 160 13.98 -8.71 13.92
N ASN A 161 14.46 -9.28 15.02
CA ASN A 161 15.53 -10.29 15.00
C ASN A 161 15.11 -11.57 14.24
N ILE A 162 13.87 -12.01 14.36
CA ILE A 162 13.37 -13.16 13.58
C ILE A 162 13.36 -12.85 12.07
N THR A 163 12.97 -11.65 11.69
CA THR A 163 12.93 -11.26 10.27
C THR A 163 14.33 -11.07 9.69
N GLU A 164 15.30 -10.59 10.47
CA GLU A 164 16.71 -10.47 10.07
C GLU A 164 17.41 -11.84 9.91
N LEU A 165 17.05 -12.83 10.73
CA LEU A 165 17.64 -14.19 10.63
C LEU A 165 17.13 -14.98 9.41
N VAL A 166 16.11 -14.51 8.74
CA VAL A 166 15.47 -15.19 7.58
C VAL A 166 15.88 -14.54 6.25
N ASN A 167 16.54 -13.38 6.29
CA ASN A 167 17.11 -12.69 5.11
C ASN A 167 18.60 -12.97 4.98
#